data_459bbf31c85bfed51820583e23ba6b4f
#
_entry.id   459bbf31c85bfed51820583e23ba6b4f
#
_cell.length_a   1.000
_cell.length_b   1.000
_cell.length_c   1.000
_cell.angle_alpha   90.00
_cell.angle_beta   90.00
_cell.angle_gamma   90.00
#
_symmetry.space_group_name_H-M   'P 1'
#
loop_
_entity.id
_entity.type
_entity.pdbx_description
1 polymer ?
#
loop_
_entity_poly.entity_id
_entity_poly.type
_entity_poly.pdbx_seq_one_letter_code
_entity_poly.pdbx_strand_id
1 'polypeptide(L)'
;MKRYTKLAAAVLAAAGVGAGATALAAEQMGVTKNEIVIGTIQDLSGPLAGFGKALRFGMQMRVDEINESGGIHGRKVKFIAEDSGYDPKKGLLAAQKMVQQDKLFAMVGTIGTAVNLATFPTLFDKGVMNLFPLTAAREMYEPLHKLKFSFAAPYYNQMRKGIPWMVKERGAKKFCVIYQDDDFGTEVLKGAEDGLKDINMGFAEKTSFKRGATDFSAQVSKMKAADCDTVVLGTIIRETIGTIGTARKMGWNPNFVGSSAAYTDLIHKLGGKAMDGLYAFHQVAVPYADDSSKNVRDWFASYKAKFKEDPGLFSAYGYVAMDMFMQTAKKTGPNLTTDNFIKTLESTTFSRDMFGSPEYKFGPKQHLGNEKSKVGQIQNGRWVAVTDYLTQ
;
A
#
# COMPACT_ATOMS: atom_id res chain seq x y z
N MET A 1 93.09 -42.59 -9.81
CA MET A 1 92.68 -42.33 -8.45
C MET A 1 91.39 -41.45 -8.49
N LYS A 2 90.25 -42.04 -8.30
CA LYS A 2 88.95 -41.38 -8.47
C LYS A 2 88.22 -41.26 -7.11
N ARG A 3 87.91 -40.05 -6.67
CA ARG A 3 87.16 -39.83 -5.46
C ARG A 3 85.66 -39.60 -5.84
N TYR A 4 84.78 -40.36 -5.24
CA TYR A 4 83.35 -40.24 -5.37
C TYR A 4 82.82 -39.25 -4.31
N THR A 5 82.08 -38.21 -4.76
CA THR A 5 81.36 -37.29 -3.88
C THR A 5 79.92 -37.65 -3.95
N LYS A 6 79.28 -37.94 -2.80
CA LYS A 6 77.88 -38.23 -2.66
C LYS A 6 77.10 -36.90 -2.52
N LEU A 7 76.19 -36.69 -3.43
CA LEU A 7 75.18 -35.62 -3.25
C LEU A 7 74.01 -36.13 -2.40
N ALA A 8 73.73 -35.45 -1.30
CA ALA A 8 72.49 -35.62 -0.54
C ALA A 8 71.43 -34.74 -1.09
N ALA A 9 70.27 -35.32 -1.51
CA ALA A 9 69.10 -34.60 -1.94
C ALA A 9 68.24 -34.22 -0.70
N ALA A 10 68.07 -32.91 -0.43
CA ALA A 10 67.20 -32.43 0.57
C ALA A 10 65.80 -32.24 -0.06
N VAL A 11 64.85 -33.01 0.42
CA VAL A 11 63.40 -32.81 0.05
C VAL A 11 62.80 -31.69 0.91
N LEU A 12 62.53 -30.52 0.31
CA LEU A 12 61.73 -29.47 0.94
C LEU A 12 60.28 -29.84 0.76
N ALA A 13 59.59 -30.19 1.85
CA ALA A 13 58.12 -30.26 1.94
C ALA A 13 57.58 -28.84 2.04
N ALA A 14 57.00 -28.33 0.93
CA ALA A 14 56.25 -27.09 0.93
C ALA A 14 54.85 -27.33 1.56
N ALA A 15 54.71 -26.95 2.82
CA ALA A 15 53.38 -26.85 3.46
C ALA A 15 52.61 -25.70 2.83
N GLY A 16 51.71 -26.02 1.90
CA GLY A 16 50.75 -25.07 1.34
C GLY A 16 49.74 -24.63 2.41
N VAL A 17 49.94 -23.45 2.98
CA VAL A 17 48.94 -22.77 3.76
C VAL A 17 47.86 -22.30 2.79
N GLY A 18 46.80 -23.09 2.66
CA GLY A 18 45.57 -22.67 1.99
C GLY A 18 44.92 -21.51 2.75
N ALA A 19 45.26 -20.28 2.39
CA ALA A 19 44.49 -19.12 2.78
C ALA A 19 43.12 -19.25 2.12
N GLY A 20 42.17 -19.83 2.87
CA GLY A 20 40.76 -19.73 2.53
C GLY A 20 40.37 -18.26 2.53
N ALA A 21 40.30 -17.66 1.32
CA ALA A 21 39.66 -16.37 1.15
C ALA A 21 38.20 -16.54 1.55
N THR A 22 37.89 -16.23 2.80
CA THR A 22 36.52 -15.92 3.19
C THR A 22 36.12 -14.72 2.36
N ALA A 23 35.40 -14.98 1.26
CA ALA A 23 34.71 -13.92 0.54
C ALA A 23 33.83 -13.18 1.57
N LEU A 24 34.28 -12.01 1.98
CA LEU A 24 33.45 -11.08 2.72
C LEU A 24 32.20 -10.84 1.84
N ALA A 25 31.09 -11.50 2.19
CA ALA A 25 29.83 -11.23 1.54
C ALA A 25 29.61 -9.71 1.64
N ALA A 26 29.40 -9.05 0.50
CA ALA A 26 29.17 -7.62 0.46
C ALA A 26 28.08 -7.29 1.47
N GLU A 27 28.36 -6.36 2.37
CA GLU A 27 27.46 -6.01 3.48
C GLU A 27 26.15 -5.50 2.88
N GLN A 28 25.04 -6.17 3.21
CA GLN A 28 23.72 -5.80 2.71
C GLN A 28 23.31 -4.46 3.32
N MET A 29 23.04 -3.45 2.47
CA MET A 29 22.56 -2.15 2.97
C MET A 29 21.32 -2.32 3.86
N GLY A 30 21.33 -1.66 5.01
CA GLY A 30 20.24 -1.70 5.98
C GLY A 30 20.10 -2.97 6.81
N VAL A 31 21.05 -3.92 6.67
CA VAL A 31 21.08 -5.14 7.48
C VAL A 31 22.44 -5.27 8.16
N THR A 32 22.45 -5.23 9.46
CA THR A 32 23.65 -5.44 10.29
C THR A 32 23.51 -6.72 11.12
N LYS A 33 24.52 -7.02 11.93
CA LYS A 33 24.45 -8.14 12.88
C LYS A 33 23.29 -7.99 13.88
N ASN A 34 22.92 -6.75 14.23
CA ASN A 34 21.99 -6.46 15.33
C ASN A 34 20.70 -5.77 14.86
N GLU A 35 20.63 -5.26 13.64
CA GLU A 35 19.56 -4.38 13.21
C GLU A 35 19.16 -4.58 11.73
N ILE A 36 17.87 -4.40 11.44
CA ILE A 36 17.31 -4.27 10.09
C ILE A 36 16.65 -2.90 10.02
N VAL A 37 17.10 -2.04 9.10
CA VAL A 37 16.59 -0.67 8.94
C VAL A 37 15.56 -0.64 7.82
N ILE A 38 14.34 -0.26 8.14
CA ILE A 38 13.24 -0.11 7.17
C ILE A 38 12.62 1.28 7.28
N GLY A 39 12.09 1.77 6.18
CA GLY A 39 11.50 3.08 6.10
C GLY A 39 10.10 3.12 5.53
N THR A 40 9.41 4.22 5.78
CA THR A 40 8.15 4.58 5.15
C THR A 40 8.07 6.09 4.94
N ILE A 41 7.41 6.52 3.89
CA ILE A 41 7.11 7.93 3.65
C ILE A 41 5.59 8.09 3.74
N GLN A 42 5.15 8.89 4.69
CA GLN A 42 3.73 9.11 4.98
C GLN A 42 3.36 10.57 4.75
N ASP A 43 2.08 10.86 4.67
CA ASP A 43 1.57 12.21 4.88
C ASP A 43 1.23 12.37 6.37
N LEU A 44 2.03 13.11 7.10
CA LEU A 44 1.82 13.35 8.53
C LEU A 44 1.31 14.77 8.84
N SER A 45 1.38 15.67 7.86
CA SER A 45 1.05 17.10 8.04
C SER A 45 0.11 17.67 6.97
N GLY A 46 -0.11 16.95 5.86
CA GLY A 46 -0.90 17.38 4.70
C GLY A 46 -2.35 16.86 4.69
N PRO A 47 -2.97 16.83 3.51
CA PRO A 47 -4.39 16.50 3.36
C PRO A 47 -4.74 15.05 3.72
N LEU A 48 -3.77 14.13 3.73
CA LEU A 48 -3.95 12.74 4.12
C LEU A 48 -3.36 12.41 5.50
N ALA A 49 -3.11 13.43 6.34
CA ALA A 49 -2.47 13.23 7.64
C ALA A 49 -3.22 12.22 8.53
N GLY A 50 -4.55 12.14 8.42
CA GLY A 50 -5.34 11.11 9.11
C GLY A 50 -4.99 9.69 8.66
N PHE A 51 -4.70 9.49 7.37
CA PHE A 51 -4.24 8.20 6.84
C PHE A 51 -2.80 7.90 7.26
N GLY A 52 -1.89 8.85 7.02
CA GLY A 52 -0.46 8.64 7.25
C GLY A 52 -0.13 8.36 8.72
N LYS A 53 -0.79 9.06 9.65
CA LYS A 53 -0.63 8.80 11.10
C LYS A 53 -1.14 7.42 11.46
N ALA A 54 -2.33 7.04 11.01
CA ALA A 54 -2.92 5.74 11.28
C ALA A 54 -2.06 4.59 10.71
N LEU A 55 -1.55 4.74 9.46
CA LEU A 55 -0.61 3.81 8.84
C LEU A 55 0.65 3.64 9.68
N ARG A 56 1.30 4.76 10.02
CA ARG A 56 2.52 4.76 10.84
C ARG A 56 2.30 4.03 12.17
N PHE A 57 1.19 4.28 12.85
CA PHE A 57 0.89 3.62 14.13
C PHE A 57 0.63 2.13 13.98
N GLY A 58 -0.10 1.70 12.94
CA GLY A 58 -0.29 0.28 12.65
C GLY A 58 1.04 -0.44 12.35
N MET A 59 1.91 0.19 11.56
CA MET A 59 3.26 -0.31 11.28
C MET A 59 4.11 -0.38 12.55
N GLN A 60 4.11 0.70 13.35
CA GLN A 60 4.86 0.76 14.60
C GLN A 60 4.43 -0.33 15.58
N MET A 61 3.11 -0.55 15.71
CA MET A 61 2.59 -1.62 16.58
C MET A 61 3.20 -2.98 16.21
N ARG A 62 3.23 -3.31 14.91
CA ARG A 62 3.78 -4.59 14.46
C ARG A 62 5.29 -4.68 14.63
N VAL A 63 6.01 -3.58 14.43
CA VAL A 63 7.47 -3.49 14.70
C VAL A 63 7.75 -3.71 16.19
N ASP A 64 6.99 -3.09 17.08
CA ASP A 64 7.18 -3.23 18.53
C ASP A 64 6.96 -4.68 18.97
N GLU A 65 5.88 -5.34 18.51
CA GLU A 65 5.59 -6.75 18.79
C GLU A 65 6.76 -7.67 18.38
N ILE A 66 7.31 -7.44 17.18
CA ILE A 66 8.46 -8.21 16.70
C ILE A 66 9.69 -7.95 17.57
N ASN A 67 9.95 -6.70 17.89
CA ASN A 67 11.10 -6.32 18.69
C ASN A 67 11.02 -6.84 20.13
N GLU A 68 9.84 -6.82 20.73
CA GLU A 68 9.56 -7.40 22.05
C GLU A 68 9.77 -8.93 22.05
N SER A 69 9.40 -9.60 20.96
CA SER A 69 9.59 -11.05 20.81
C SER A 69 11.03 -11.49 20.44
N GLY A 70 12.01 -10.58 20.48
CA GLY A 70 13.41 -10.88 20.20
C GLY A 70 13.88 -10.50 18.79
N GLY A 71 13.02 -9.87 17.98
CA GLY A 71 13.34 -9.38 16.63
C GLY A 71 13.32 -10.48 15.57
N ILE A 72 14.05 -10.28 14.49
CA ILE A 72 14.16 -11.21 13.35
C ILE A 72 15.55 -11.83 13.35
N HIS A 73 15.66 -13.10 13.70
CA HIS A 73 16.94 -13.81 13.86
C HIS A 73 17.92 -13.05 14.75
N GLY A 74 17.43 -12.51 15.89
CA GLY A 74 18.22 -11.73 16.86
C GLY A 74 18.46 -10.27 16.49
N ARG A 75 17.98 -9.79 15.31
CA ARG A 75 18.09 -8.41 14.88
C ARG A 75 16.86 -7.62 15.25
N LYS A 76 17.02 -6.45 15.87
CA LYS A 76 15.92 -5.49 16.06
C LYS A 76 15.57 -4.83 14.74
N VAL A 77 14.29 -4.55 14.54
CA VAL A 77 13.82 -3.75 13.39
C VAL A 77 13.81 -2.29 13.79
N LYS A 78 14.60 -1.48 13.10
CA LYS A 78 14.58 -0.02 13.19
C LYS A 78 13.64 0.53 12.14
N PHE A 79 12.57 1.17 12.59
CA PHE A 79 11.54 1.73 11.72
C PHE A 79 11.63 3.25 11.68
N ILE A 80 11.77 3.81 10.46
CA ILE A 80 11.89 5.24 10.22
C ILE A 80 10.69 5.70 9.40
N ALA A 81 10.01 6.75 9.84
CA ALA A 81 8.90 7.36 9.13
C ALA A 81 9.19 8.82 8.83
N GLU A 82 9.14 9.21 7.55
CA GLU A 82 9.32 10.58 7.08
C GLU A 82 8.00 11.17 6.58
N ASP A 83 7.87 12.50 6.70
CA ASP A 83 6.70 13.26 6.27
C ASP A 83 6.89 13.82 4.86
N SER A 84 5.98 13.48 3.95
CA SER A 84 5.93 14.10 2.62
C SER A 84 4.92 15.25 2.52
N GLY A 85 3.99 15.37 3.47
CA GLY A 85 2.84 16.29 3.34
C GLY A 85 2.03 16.04 2.07
N TYR A 86 2.05 14.80 1.52
CA TYR A 86 1.46 14.39 0.23
C TYR A 86 2.04 15.14 -0.98
N ASP A 87 3.27 15.65 -0.87
CA ASP A 87 4.01 16.33 -1.93
C ASP A 87 5.10 15.42 -2.50
N PRO A 88 5.10 15.11 -3.82
CA PRO A 88 6.10 14.24 -4.43
C PRO A 88 7.54 14.74 -4.32
N LYS A 89 7.76 16.08 -4.32
CA LYS A 89 9.11 16.67 -4.18
C LYS A 89 9.65 16.45 -2.78
N LYS A 90 8.82 16.66 -1.75
CA LYS A 90 9.19 16.35 -0.36
C LYS A 90 9.41 14.85 -0.16
N GLY A 91 8.56 14.01 -0.77
CA GLY A 91 8.74 12.55 -0.77
C GLY A 91 10.07 12.13 -1.38
N LEU A 92 10.48 12.73 -2.50
CA LEU A 92 11.80 12.48 -3.11
C LEU A 92 12.95 12.85 -2.17
N LEU A 93 12.89 14.03 -1.52
CA LEU A 93 13.91 14.46 -0.56
C LEU A 93 14.00 13.51 0.65
N ALA A 94 12.85 13.07 1.17
CA ALA A 94 12.79 12.06 2.23
C ALA A 94 13.44 10.74 1.80
N ALA A 95 13.13 10.24 0.60
CA ALA A 95 13.74 9.02 0.06
C ALA A 95 15.27 9.16 -0.09
N GLN A 96 15.76 10.29 -0.60
CA GLN A 96 17.20 10.56 -0.72
C GLN A 96 17.89 10.52 0.65
N LYS A 97 17.33 11.17 1.68
CA LYS A 97 17.84 11.12 3.05
C LYS A 97 17.87 9.69 3.56
N MET A 98 16.75 8.98 3.46
CA MET A 98 16.60 7.62 4.00
C MET A 98 17.57 6.62 3.33
N VAL A 99 17.79 6.75 2.03
CA VAL A 99 18.73 5.89 1.29
C VAL A 99 20.18 6.25 1.58
N GLN A 100 20.52 7.55 1.58
CA GLN A 100 21.91 8.00 1.68
C GLN A 100 22.42 8.05 3.11
N GLN A 101 21.59 8.45 4.06
CA GLN A 101 21.96 8.64 5.46
C GLN A 101 21.52 7.46 6.33
N ASP A 102 20.22 7.09 6.26
CA ASP A 102 19.66 6.04 7.12
C ASP A 102 19.97 4.63 6.61
N LYS A 103 20.38 4.47 5.33
CA LYS A 103 20.79 3.18 4.73
C LYS A 103 19.71 2.12 4.81
N LEU A 104 18.54 2.36 4.23
CA LEU A 104 17.41 1.42 4.30
C LEU A 104 17.67 0.09 3.60
N PHE A 105 17.18 -0.99 4.20
CA PHE A 105 17.01 -2.28 3.53
C PHE A 105 15.80 -2.28 2.59
N ALA A 106 14.69 -1.72 3.04
CA ALA A 106 13.45 -1.63 2.26
C ALA A 106 12.62 -0.40 2.65
N MET A 107 11.88 0.13 1.68
CA MET A 107 10.78 1.05 1.86
C MET A 107 9.48 0.23 1.94
N VAL A 108 8.67 0.41 2.99
CA VAL A 108 7.45 -0.37 3.22
C VAL A 108 6.26 0.56 3.38
N GLY A 109 5.19 0.32 2.64
CA GLY A 109 3.90 0.97 2.86
C GLY A 109 3.86 2.49 2.64
N THR A 110 4.69 3.05 1.75
CA THR A 110 4.65 4.47 1.42
C THR A 110 3.30 4.86 0.82
N ILE A 111 2.70 5.96 1.31
CA ILE A 111 1.39 6.42 0.84
C ILE A 111 1.49 7.34 -0.39
N GLY A 112 0.53 7.18 -1.31
CA GLY A 112 0.30 8.09 -2.44
C GLY A 112 1.03 7.70 -3.73
N THR A 113 0.29 7.73 -4.85
CA THR A 113 0.79 7.33 -6.17
C THR A 113 1.94 8.20 -6.61
N ALA A 114 1.74 9.51 -6.73
CA ALA A 114 2.77 10.44 -7.19
C ALA A 114 4.02 10.49 -6.27
N VAL A 115 3.84 10.26 -4.96
CA VAL A 115 4.96 10.17 -4.01
C VAL A 115 5.80 8.93 -4.29
N ASN A 116 5.17 7.75 -4.43
CA ASN A 116 5.90 6.52 -4.78
C ASN A 116 6.64 6.66 -6.10
N LEU A 117 5.98 7.14 -7.16
CA LEU A 117 6.60 7.33 -8.48
C LEU A 117 7.84 8.24 -8.42
N ALA A 118 7.77 9.33 -7.68
CA ALA A 118 8.89 10.24 -7.52
C ALA A 118 10.09 9.60 -6.80
N THR A 119 9.86 8.61 -5.93
CA THR A 119 10.92 7.96 -5.14
C THR A 119 11.59 6.79 -5.86
N PHE A 120 10.93 6.15 -6.83
CA PHE A 120 11.41 4.94 -7.49
C PHE A 120 12.85 5.04 -8.04
N PRO A 121 13.24 6.10 -8.78
CA PRO A 121 14.61 6.19 -9.29
C PRO A 121 15.65 6.13 -8.16
N THR A 122 15.42 6.89 -7.08
CA THR A 122 16.33 6.93 -5.92
C THR A 122 16.44 5.59 -5.20
N LEU A 123 15.32 4.91 -4.99
CA LEU A 123 15.28 3.61 -4.32
C LEU A 123 15.96 2.53 -5.17
N PHE A 124 15.57 2.43 -6.44
CA PHE A 124 16.01 1.34 -7.32
C PHE A 124 17.47 1.45 -7.71
N ASP A 125 18.01 2.66 -7.90
CA ASP A 125 19.44 2.88 -8.12
C ASP A 125 20.33 2.32 -6.99
N LYS A 126 19.80 2.29 -5.79
CA LYS A 126 20.49 1.77 -4.59
C LYS A 126 20.06 0.37 -4.16
N GLY A 127 19.24 -0.29 -4.96
CA GLY A 127 18.77 -1.65 -4.68
C GLY A 127 17.78 -1.75 -3.51
N VAL A 128 17.14 -0.62 -3.13
CA VAL A 128 16.12 -0.57 -2.07
C VAL A 128 14.78 -0.98 -2.64
N MET A 129 14.16 -1.99 -2.05
CA MET A 129 12.83 -2.47 -2.44
C MET A 129 11.75 -1.45 -2.05
N ASN A 130 10.73 -1.29 -2.91
CA ASN A 130 9.47 -0.62 -2.58
C ASN A 130 8.39 -1.69 -2.38
N LEU A 131 8.03 -1.93 -1.13
CA LEU A 131 7.18 -3.04 -0.72
C LEU A 131 5.83 -2.53 -0.24
N PHE A 132 4.76 -3.10 -0.79
CA PHE A 132 3.39 -2.95 -0.30
C PHE A 132 2.93 -1.49 -0.14
N PRO A 133 3.14 -0.63 -1.16
CA PRO A 133 2.75 0.78 -1.06
C PRO A 133 1.25 0.93 -0.82
N LEU A 134 0.88 1.98 -0.07
CA LEU A 134 -0.52 2.33 0.19
C LEU A 134 -1.04 3.25 -0.94
N THR A 135 -1.07 2.68 -2.09
CA THR A 135 -1.76 3.11 -3.30
C THR A 135 -1.98 1.90 -4.19
N ALA A 136 -3.10 1.86 -4.87
CA ALA A 136 -3.49 0.75 -5.74
C ALA A 136 -3.31 1.09 -7.23
N ALA A 137 -2.38 1.98 -7.57
CA ALA A 137 -2.02 2.29 -8.94
C ALA A 137 -1.24 1.14 -9.58
N ARG A 138 -1.47 0.88 -10.87
CA ARG A 138 -0.79 -0.21 -11.60
C ARG A 138 0.72 -0.04 -11.67
N GLU A 139 1.21 1.18 -11.67
CA GLU A 139 2.63 1.50 -11.66
C GLU A 139 3.38 0.94 -10.44
N MET A 140 2.67 0.55 -9.41
CA MET A 140 3.26 -0.07 -8.21
C MET A 140 3.76 -1.49 -8.47
N TYR A 141 3.35 -2.13 -9.58
CA TYR A 141 3.82 -3.46 -10.00
C TYR A 141 4.09 -3.55 -11.51
N GLU A 142 3.56 -2.64 -12.34
CA GLU A 142 3.79 -2.55 -13.79
C GLU A 142 4.62 -1.32 -14.15
N PRO A 143 5.49 -1.40 -15.19
CA PRO A 143 6.02 -2.63 -15.75
C PRO A 143 6.74 -3.45 -14.69
N LEU A 144 6.86 -4.78 -14.90
CA LEU A 144 7.53 -5.65 -13.93
C LEU A 144 8.95 -5.12 -13.62
N HIS A 145 9.24 -4.98 -12.34
CA HIS A 145 10.55 -4.54 -11.85
C HIS A 145 10.91 -5.31 -10.59
N LYS A 146 12.15 -5.80 -10.51
CA LYS A 146 12.65 -6.67 -9.43
C LYS A 146 12.37 -6.13 -8.02
N LEU A 147 12.39 -4.81 -7.82
CA LEU A 147 12.38 -4.17 -6.51
C LEU A 147 11.01 -3.60 -6.09
N LYS A 148 9.92 -3.83 -6.84
CA LYS A 148 8.61 -3.31 -6.46
C LYS A 148 7.54 -4.40 -6.39
N PHE A 149 6.77 -4.39 -5.28
CA PHE A 149 5.70 -5.37 -5.00
C PHE A 149 4.49 -4.65 -4.42
N SER A 150 3.31 -4.88 -4.99
CA SER A 150 2.04 -4.32 -4.54
C SER A 150 1.10 -5.42 -4.06
N PHE A 151 0.34 -5.15 -3.01
CA PHE A 151 -0.67 -6.07 -2.48
C PHE A 151 -2.10 -5.61 -2.73
N ALA A 152 -2.30 -4.32 -2.96
CA ALA A 152 -3.62 -3.72 -3.12
C ALA A 152 -4.21 -4.01 -4.51
N ALA A 153 -5.48 -4.42 -4.57
CA ALA A 153 -6.21 -4.55 -5.83
C ALA A 153 -6.20 -3.24 -6.61
N PRO A 154 -5.83 -3.25 -7.91
CA PRO A 154 -5.63 -2.03 -8.67
C PRO A 154 -6.89 -1.15 -8.77
N TYR A 155 -6.75 0.17 -8.63
CA TYR A 155 -7.85 1.13 -8.85
C TYR A 155 -8.52 0.95 -10.20
N TYR A 156 -7.71 0.73 -11.23
CA TYR A 156 -8.20 0.45 -12.57
C TYR A 156 -9.15 -0.76 -12.59
N ASN A 157 -8.74 -1.90 -11.99
CA ASN A 157 -9.56 -3.12 -11.97
C ASN A 157 -10.83 -2.92 -11.12
N GLN A 158 -10.71 -2.22 -9.98
CA GLN A 158 -11.87 -1.90 -9.14
C GLN A 158 -12.93 -1.14 -9.92
N MET A 159 -12.54 -0.09 -10.65
CA MET A 159 -13.48 0.74 -11.41
C MET A 159 -14.00 0.02 -12.64
N ARG A 160 -13.13 -0.67 -13.40
CA ARG A 160 -13.55 -1.40 -14.59
C ARG A 160 -14.60 -2.47 -14.28
N LYS A 161 -14.47 -3.17 -13.15
CA LYS A 161 -15.46 -4.16 -12.67
C LYS A 161 -16.65 -3.50 -11.96
N GLY A 162 -16.40 -2.40 -11.27
CA GLY A 162 -17.42 -1.68 -10.51
C GLY A 162 -18.51 -1.04 -11.35
N ILE A 163 -18.17 -0.55 -12.54
CA ILE A 163 -19.14 0.08 -13.44
C ILE A 163 -20.22 -0.93 -13.89
N PRO A 164 -19.91 -2.10 -14.47
CA PRO A 164 -20.92 -3.10 -14.81
C PRO A 164 -21.73 -3.56 -13.59
N TRP A 165 -21.08 -3.67 -12.42
CA TRP A 165 -21.75 -4.01 -11.19
C TRP A 165 -22.79 -2.95 -10.78
N MET A 166 -22.46 -1.65 -10.88
CA MET A 166 -23.40 -0.56 -10.60
C MET A 166 -24.61 -0.60 -11.57
N VAL A 167 -24.38 -0.88 -12.84
CA VAL A 167 -25.47 -1.03 -13.82
C VAL A 167 -26.38 -2.20 -13.44
N LYS A 168 -25.80 -3.36 -13.18
CA LYS A 168 -26.55 -4.59 -12.90
C LYS A 168 -27.32 -4.54 -11.58
N GLU A 169 -26.64 -4.11 -10.50
CA GLU A 169 -27.14 -4.25 -9.13
C GLU A 169 -27.82 -2.97 -8.61
N ARG A 170 -27.57 -1.81 -9.24
CA ARG A 170 -28.11 -0.52 -8.81
C ARG A 170 -28.91 0.20 -9.90
N GLY A 171 -28.98 -0.39 -11.07
CA GLY A 171 -29.74 0.18 -12.19
C GLY A 171 -29.17 1.49 -12.72
N ALA A 172 -27.85 1.71 -12.55
CA ALA A 172 -27.15 2.90 -13.02
C ALA A 172 -27.25 3.02 -14.56
N LYS A 173 -27.58 4.21 -15.04
CA LYS A 173 -27.85 4.46 -16.49
C LYS A 173 -27.01 5.60 -17.04
N LYS A 174 -26.59 6.57 -16.20
CA LYS A 174 -25.92 7.78 -16.67
C LYS A 174 -24.83 8.19 -15.71
N PHE A 175 -23.59 8.05 -16.14
CA PHE A 175 -22.41 8.20 -15.31
C PHE A 175 -21.74 9.56 -15.49
N CYS A 176 -21.37 10.18 -14.38
CA CYS A 176 -20.38 11.25 -14.32
C CYS A 176 -19.15 10.79 -13.52
N VAL A 177 -18.05 11.54 -13.64
CA VAL A 177 -16.86 11.35 -12.81
C VAL A 177 -16.32 12.66 -12.29
N ILE A 178 -15.85 12.63 -11.05
CA ILE A 178 -14.98 13.65 -10.47
C ILE A 178 -13.70 13.00 -9.99
N TYR A 179 -12.53 13.51 -10.42
CA TYR A 179 -11.25 12.89 -10.11
C TYR A 179 -10.16 13.92 -9.82
N GLN A 180 -9.20 13.54 -8.98
CA GLN A 180 -7.99 14.31 -8.73
C GLN A 180 -7.14 14.34 -10.00
N ASP A 181 -6.73 15.53 -10.44
CA ASP A 181 -5.93 15.72 -11.65
C ASP A 181 -4.44 15.40 -11.37
N ASP A 182 -4.20 14.09 -11.21
CA ASP A 182 -2.86 13.50 -11.04
C ASP A 182 -2.89 11.99 -11.38
N ASP A 183 -1.75 11.30 -11.16
CA ASP A 183 -1.59 9.87 -11.46
C ASP A 183 -2.64 9.00 -10.77
N PHE A 184 -3.01 9.32 -9.51
CA PHE A 184 -4.04 8.58 -8.76
C PHE A 184 -5.41 8.69 -9.41
N GLY A 185 -5.87 9.93 -9.64
CA GLY A 185 -7.21 10.14 -10.20
C GLY A 185 -7.32 9.65 -11.65
N THR A 186 -6.22 9.70 -12.40
CA THR A 186 -6.14 9.18 -13.78
C THR A 186 -6.32 7.65 -13.81
N GLU A 187 -5.77 6.90 -12.85
CA GLU A 187 -5.97 5.44 -12.77
C GLU A 187 -7.44 5.08 -12.49
N VAL A 188 -8.10 5.82 -11.60
CA VAL A 188 -9.53 5.66 -11.34
C VAL A 188 -10.36 5.96 -12.58
N LEU A 189 -10.08 7.11 -13.24
CA LEU A 189 -10.76 7.54 -14.46
C LEU A 189 -10.65 6.48 -15.57
N LYS A 190 -9.44 6.04 -15.88
CA LYS A 190 -9.19 5.04 -16.94
C LYS A 190 -9.91 3.74 -16.70
N GLY A 191 -9.89 3.23 -15.45
CA GLY A 191 -10.62 2.03 -15.11
C GLY A 191 -12.13 2.16 -15.33
N ALA A 192 -12.69 3.30 -14.94
CA ALA A 192 -14.11 3.57 -15.12
C ALA A 192 -14.48 3.80 -16.61
N GLU A 193 -13.64 4.49 -17.39
CA GLU A 193 -13.84 4.66 -18.84
C GLU A 193 -13.89 3.32 -19.55
N ASP A 194 -12.93 2.44 -19.26
CA ASP A 194 -12.89 1.10 -19.89
C ASP A 194 -14.05 0.22 -19.40
N GLY A 195 -14.46 0.34 -18.13
CA GLY A 195 -15.65 -0.35 -17.62
C GLY A 195 -16.96 0.09 -18.29
N LEU A 196 -17.10 1.39 -18.59
CA LEU A 196 -18.21 1.91 -19.39
C LEU A 196 -18.15 1.41 -20.85
N LYS A 197 -16.97 1.46 -21.44
CA LYS A 197 -16.74 0.99 -22.81
C LYS A 197 -17.06 -0.49 -22.97
N ASP A 198 -16.70 -1.34 -22.01
CA ASP A 198 -16.98 -2.77 -22.01
C ASP A 198 -18.50 -3.07 -22.10
N ILE A 199 -19.35 -2.12 -21.73
CA ILE A 199 -20.83 -2.21 -21.80
C ILE A 199 -21.45 -1.20 -22.77
N ASN A 200 -20.66 -0.68 -23.73
CA ASN A 200 -21.09 0.29 -24.74
C ASN A 200 -21.68 1.59 -24.17
N MET A 201 -21.13 2.07 -23.06
CA MET A 201 -21.53 3.34 -22.42
C MET A 201 -20.34 4.32 -22.37
N GLY A 202 -20.59 5.54 -21.95
CA GLY A 202 -19.59 6.58 -21.73
C GLY A 202 -20.01 7.52 -20.62
N PHE A 203 -19.07 8.37 -20.18
CA PHE A 203 -19.39 9.43 -19.23
C PHE A 203 -20.21 10.55 -19.91
N ALA A 204 -21.28 10.99 -19.25
CA ALA A 204 -22.03 12.17 -19.65
C ALA A 204 -21.27 13.46 -19.31
N GLU A 205 -20.53 13.46 -18.19
CA GLU A 205 -19.69 14.59 -17.77
C GLU A 205 -18.44 14.09 -17.05
N LYS A 206 -17.29 14.69 -17.34
CA LYS A 206 -16.02 14.44 -16.68
C LYS A 206 -15.48 15.73 -16.06
N THR A 207 -15.28 15.73 -14.76
CA THR A 207 -14.76 16.86 -14.02
C THR A 207 -13.51 16.48 -13.24
N SER A 208 -12.58 17.41 -13.09
CA SER A 208 -11.37 17.22 -12.29
C SER A 208 -11.18 18.33 -11.26
N PHE A 209 -10.29 18.10 -10.31
CA PHE A 209 -9.85 19.08 -9.34
C PHE A 209 -8.36 18.94 -9.07
N LYS A 210 -7.71 20.03 -8.69
CA LYS A 210 -6.30 20.02 -8.29
C LYS A 210 -6.14 19.52 -6.87
N ARG A 211 -5.03 18.81 -6.59
CA ARG A 211 -4.66 18.38 -5.24
C ARG A 211 -4.75 19.57 -4.26
N GLY A 212 -5.40 19.36 -3.12
CA GLY A 212 -5.60 20.39 -2.12
C GLY A 212 -6.85 21.26 -2.30
N ALA A 213 -7.66 21.05 -3.35
CA ALA A 213 -8.93 21.72 -3.53
C ALA A 213 -9.86 21.51 -2.31
N THR A 214 -10.68 22.51 -2.01
CA THR A 214 -11.62 22.50 -0.88
C THR A 214 -13.06 22.81 -1.28
N ASP A 215 -13.28 23.34 -2.49
CA ASP A 215 -14.60 23.64 -3.06
C ASP A 215 -14.81 22.80 -4.32
N PHE A 216 -15.93 22.12 -4.39
CA PHE A 216 -16.34 21.22 -5.48
C PHE A 216 -17.65 21.63 -6.13
N SER A 217 -18.15 22.83 -5.81
CA SER A 217 -19.47 23.32 -6.24
C SER A 217 -19.60 23.39 -7.75
N ALA A 218 -18.55 23.82 -8.45
CA ALA A 218 -18.56 23.92 -9.91
C ALA A 218 -18.63 22.53 -10.57
N GLN A 219 -17.87 21.56 -10.07
CA GLN A 219 -17.86 20.18 -10.58
C GLN A 219 -19.22 19.51 -10.32
N VAL A 220 -19.75 19.64 -9.11
CA VAL A 220 -21.06 19.08 -8.73
C VAL A 220 -22.19 19.70 -9.56
N SER A 221 -22.17 21.02 -9.79
CA SER A 221 -23.15 21.69 -10.64
C SER A 221 -23.14 21.17 -12.08
N LYS A 222 -21.96 20.94 -12.68
CA LYS A 222 -21.83 20.36 -14.04
C LYS A 222 -22.41 18.96 -14.10
N MET A 223 -22.06 18.10 -13.14
CA MET A 223 -22.55 16.71 -13.09
C MET A 223 -24.05 16.65 -12.85
N LYS A 224 -24.60 17.54 -12.01
CA LYS A 224 -26.05 17.68 -11.81
C LYS A 224 -26.75 18.15 -13.08
N ALA A 225 -26.22 19.15 -13.77
CA ALA A 225 -26.76 19.66 -15.04
C ALA A 225 -26.71 18.60 -16.16
N ALA A 226 -25.73 17.71 -16.13
CA ALA A 226 -25.65 16.55 -17.01
C ALA A 226 -26.66 15.46 -16.64
N ASP A 227 -27.45 15.61 -15.58
CA ASP A 227 -28.49 14.68 -15.12
C ASP A 227 -27.94 13.26 -14.89
N CYS A 228 -26.78 13.14 -14.24
CA CYS A 228 -26.21 11.85 -13.89
C CYS A 228 -26.90 11.20 -12.70
N ASP A 229 -27.18 9.90 -12.78
CA ASP A 229 -27.71 9.10 -11.68
C ASP A 229 -26.62 8.44 -10.84
N THR A 230 -25.40 8.39 -11.37
CA THR A 230 -24.25 7.75 -10.72
C THR A 230 -22.99 8.58 -10.93
N VAL A 231 -22.24 8.83 -9.86
CA VAL A 231 -20.99 9.57 -9.86
C VAL A 231 -19.84 8.66 -9.42
N VAL A 232 -18.85 8.53 -10.29
CA VAL A 232 -17.58 7.88 -9.98
C VAL A 232 -16.66 8.86 -9.26
N LEU A 233 -16.07 8.43 -8.15
CA LEU A 233 -15.24 9.24 -7.28
C LEU A 233 -13.76 8.81 -7.38
N GLY A 234 -12.96 9.53 -8.13
CA GLY A 234 -11.50 9.50 -8.09
C GLY A 234 -10.98 10.45 -7.01
N THR A 235 -11.50 10.29 -5.79
CA THR A 235 -11.34 11.19 -4.64
C THR A 235 -10.85 10.44 -3.42
N ILE A 236 -10.38 11.17 -2.39
CA ILE A 236 -9.90 10.59 -1.15
C ILE A 236 -10.86 10.97 0.00
N ILE A 237 -10.43 11.65 1.06
CA ILE A 237 -11.30 11.94 2.22
C ILE A 237 -12.13 13.20 2.00
N ARG A 238 -11.43 14.35 1.98
CA ARG A 238 -12.04 15.68 1.94
C ARG A 238 -12.88 15.88 0.69
N GLU A 239 -12.33 15.46 -0.43
CA GLU A 239 -12.95 15.59 -1.75
C GLU A 239 -14.21 14.74 -1.84
N THR A 240 -14.21 13.52 -1.30
CA THR A 240 -15.40 12.65 -1.21
C THR A 240 -16.47 13.30 -0.36
N ILE A 241 -16.12 13.74 0.86
CA ILE A 241 -17.06 14.41 1.77
C ILE A 241 -17.61 15.71 1.15
N GLY A 242 -16.71 16.51 0.56
CA GLY A 242 -17.07 17.78 -0.08
C GLY A 242 -18.00 17.59 -1.28
N THR A 243 -17.71 16.65 -2.16
CA THR A 243 -18.53 16.34 -3.33
C THR A 243 -19.91 15.84 -2.93
N ILE A 244 -19.99 14.84 -2.07
CA ILE A 244 -21.27 14.28 -1.61
C ILE A 244 -22.06 15.33 -0.81
N GLY A 245 -21.40 16.02 0.13
CA GLY A 245 -22.05 17.07 0.94
C GLY A 245 -22.60 18.20 0.08
N THR A 246 -21.89 18.64 -0.95
CA THR A 246 -22.36 19.66 -1.90
C THR A 246 -23.56 19.16 -2.71
N ALA A 247 -23.51 17.91 -3.22
CA ALA A 247 -24.63 17.32 -3.94
C ALA A 247 -25.91 17.26 -3.07
N ARG A 248 -25.77 16.80 -1.82
CA ARG A 248 -26.89 16.73 -0.87
C ARG A 248 -27.48 18.13 -0.58
N LYS A 249 -26.63 19.14 -0.36
CA LYS A 249 -27.05 20.53 -0.18
C LYS A 249 -27.81 21.10 -1.38
N MET A 250 -27.43 20.67 -2.60
CA MET A 250 -28.13 21.05 -3.83
C MET A 250 -29.44 20.24 -4.09
N GLY A 251 -29.83 19.35 -3.17
CA GLY A 251 -30.97 18.45 -3.35
C GLY A 251 -30.76 17.38 -4.42
N TRP A 252 -29.52 17.09 -4.78
CA TRP A 252 -29.15 16.07 -5.78
C TRP A 252 -28.60 14.82 -5.10
N ASN A 253 -29.22 13.66 -5.40
CA ASN A 253 -28.97 12.43 -4.69
C ASN A 253 -28.64 11.25 -5.64
N PRO A 254 -27.56 11.34 -6.46
CA PRO A 254 -27.13 10.23 -7.28
C PRO A 254 -26.51 9.13 -6.42
N ASN A 255 -26.28 7.94 -7.02
CA ASN A 255 -25.38 6.98 -6.45
C ASN A 255 -23.93 7.51 -6.50
N PHE A 256 -23.14 7.23 -5.47
CA PHE A 256 -21.71 7.51 -5.45
C PHE A 256 -20.94 6.22 -5.32
N VAL A 257 -19.93 6.04 -6.16
CA VAL A 257 -19.03 4.88 -6.12
C VAL A 257 -17.57 5.33 -6.21
N GLY A 258 -16.77 4.99 -5.20
CA GLY A 258 -15.36 5.32 -5.12
C GLY A 258 -14.46 4.09 -5.20
N SER A 259 -13.19 4.33 -5.52
CA SER A 259 -12.14 3.32 -5.39
C SER A 259 -11.86 3.01 -3.90
N SER A 260 -10.94 2.09 -3.64
CA SER A 260 -10.50 1.79 -2.26
C SER A 260 -9.88 2.99 -1.53
N ALA A 261 -9.50 4.06 -2.24
CA ALA A 261 -9.07 5.31 -1.61
C ALA A 261 -10.20 6.04 -0.86
N ALA A 262 -11.46 5.82 -1.26
CA ALA A 262 -12.65 6.35 -0.59
C ALA A 262 -13.21 5.39 0.49
N TYR A 263 -12.68 4.17 0.61
CA TYR A 263 -13.11 3.24 1.66
C TYR A 263 -12.30 3.50 2.94
N THR A 264 -12.87 4.28 3.83
CA THR A 264 -12.27 4.59 5.14
C THR A 264 -13.33 5.04 6.14
N ASP A 265 -13.10 4.70 7.41
CA ASP A 265 -13.94 5.14 8.53
C ASP A 265 -13.95 6.66 8.69
N LEU A 266 -12.91 7.37 8.28
CA LEU A 266 -12.87 8.84 8.35
C LEU A 266 -13.96 9.51 7.53
N ILE A 267 -14.41 8.90 6.43
CA ILE A 267 -15.48 9.49 5.60
C ILE A 267 -16.78 9.58 6.37
N HIS A 268 -17.24 8.49 6.97
CA HIS A 268 -18.50 8.56 7.73
C HIS A 268 -18.34 9.27 9.08
N LYS A 269 -17.15 9.18 9.73
CA LYS A 269 -16.88 9.89 10.98
C LYS A 269 -16.90 11.41 10.81
N LEU A 270 -16.35 11.92 9.71
CA LEU A 270 -16.25 13.37 9.45
C LEU A 270 -17.44 13.91 8.64
N GLY A 271 -17.97 13.13 7.71
CA GLY A 271 -19.05 13.53 6.83
C GLY A 271 -20.46 13.21 7.37
N GLY A 272 -20.53 12.40 8.43
CA GLY A 272 -21.79 12.05 9.10
C GLY A 272 -22.79 11.34 8.18
N LYS A 273 -24.07 11.52 8.47
CA LYS A 273 -25.22 10.86 7.79
C LYS A 273 -25.27 11.15 6.28
N ALA A 274 -24.72 12.27 5.83
CA ALA A 274 -24.69 12.60 4.40
C ALA A 274 -23.91 11.56 3.56
N MET A 275 -23.02 10.80 4.19
CA MET A 275 -22.19 9.78 3.54
C MET A 275 -22.89 8.42 3.41
N ASP A 276 -24.05 8.22 4.07
CA ASP A 276 -24.83 7.00 3.93
C ASP A 276 -25.19 6.76 2.45
N GLY A 277 -25.06 5.54 1.98
CA GLY A 277 -25.27 5.16 0.60
C GLY A 277 -24.03 5.23 -0.30
N LEU A 278 -22.89 5.77 0.15
CA LEU A 278 -21.63 5.72 -0.59
C LEU A 278 -21.16 4.28 -0.75
N TYR A 279 -20.84 3.88 -1.98
CA TYR A 279 -20.17 2.62 -2.32
C TYR A 279 -18.67 2.83 -2.49
N ALA A 280 -17.85 1.92 -2.00
CA ALA A 280 -16.42 1.91 -2.29
C ALA A 280 -15.83 0.49 -2.23
N PHE A 281 -14.72 0.30 -2.93
CA PHE A 281 -14.02 -1.00 -2.99
C PHE A 281 -13.11 -1.19 -1.78
N HIS A 282 -12.91 -2.43 -1.36
CA HIS A 282 -11.98 -2.76 -0.28
C HIS A 282 -11.45 -4.19 -0.35
N GLN A 283 -10.34 -4.43 0.31
CA GLN A 283 -9.77 -5.76 0.57
C GLN A 283 -9.67 -6.03 2.07
N VAL A 284 -9.27 -5.03 2.83
CA VAL A 284 -9.16 -5.04 4.29
C VAL A 284 -10.41 -4.39 4.86
N ALA A 285 -11.02 -4.95 5.88
CA ALA A 285 -12.18 -4.37 6.55
C ALA A 285 -11.77 -3.30 7.57
N VAL A 286 -12.62 -2.30 7.76
CA VAL A 286 -12.44 -1.34 8.86
C VAL A 286 -12.58 -2.09 10.19
N PRO A 287 -11.58 -2.02 11.09
CA PRO A 287 -11.71 -2.61 12.41
C PRO A 287 -12.66 -1.77 13.28
N TYR A 288 -13.60 -2.43 13.93
CA TYR A 288 -14.53 -1.78 14.88
C TYR A 288 -14.35 -2.36 16.28
N ALA A 289 -14.61 -1.55 17.31
CA ALA A 289 -14.50 -1.99 18.72
C ALA A 289 -15.46 -3.12 19.08
N ASP A 290 -16.58 -3.23 18.36
CA ASP A 290 -17.62 -4.24 18.50
C ASP A 290 -17.58 -5.30 17.38
N ASP A 291 -16.43 -5.48 16.73
CA ASP A 291 -16.27 -6.48 15.65
C ASP A 291 -16.67 -7.87 16.12
N SER A 292 -17.22 -8.69 15.23
CA SER A 292 -17.57 -10.08 15.55
C SER A 292 -16.35 -10.94 15.88
N SER A 293 -15.20 -10.66 15.27
CA SER A 293 -13.93 -11.33 15.53
C SER A 293 -13.32 -10.88 16.87
N LYS A 294 -13.10 -11.82 17.79
CA LYS A 294 -12.39 -11.54 19.04
C LYS A 294 -10.98 -10.99 18.77
N ASN A 295 -10.28 -11.52 17.78
CA ASN A 295 -8.91 -11.10 17.45
C ASN A 295 -8.88 -9.62 17.02
N VAL A 296 -9.87 -9.17 16.24
CA VAL A 296 -9.98 -7.76 15.85
C VAL A 296 -10.28 -6.88 17.06
N ARG A 297 -11.19 -7.30 17.95
CA ARG A 297 -11.51 -6.53 19.18
C ARG A 297 -10.29 -6.42 20.11
N ASP A 298 -9.54 -7.49 20.30
CA ASP A 298 -8.33 -7.50 21.14
C ASP A 298 -7.24 -6.60 20.54
N TRP A 299 -7.04 -6.68 19.23
CA TRP A 299 -6.12 -5.81 18.52
C TRP A 299 -6.54 -4.33 18.62
N PHE A 300 -7.84 -4.03 18.43
CA PHE A 300 -8.40 -2.71 18.59
C PHE A 300 -8.12 -2.14 19.99
N ALA A 301 -8.39 -2.92 21.03
CA ALA A 301 -8.14 -2.52 22.41
C ALA A 301 -6.66 -2.27 22.70
N SER A 302 -5.78 -3.12 22.17
CA SER A 302 -4.31 -2.99 22.31
C SER A 302 -3.79 -1.75 21.60
N TYR A 303 -4.26 -1.48 20.38
CA TYR A 303 -3.92 -0.28 19.62
C TYR A 303 -4.35 0.98 20.38
N LYS A 304 -5.62 1.05 20.82
CA LYS A 304 -6.16 2.16 21.60
C LYS A 304 -5.41 2.39 22.92
N ALA A 305 -5.04 1.32 23.61
CA ALA A 305 -4.25 1.42 24.82
C ALA A 305 -2.86 2.03 24.58
N LYS A 306 -2.23 1.67 23.44
CA LYS A 306 -0.89 2.11 23.08
C LYS A 306 -0.87 3.55 22.54
N PHE A 307 -1.71 3.88 21.59
CA PHE A 307 -1.67 5.16 20.87
C PHE A 307 -2.68 6.20 21.35
N LYS A 308 -3.58 5.84 22.29
CA LYS A 308 -4.60 6.72 22.90
C LYS A 308 -5.63 7.24 21.89
N GLU A 309 -5.77 6.56 20.76
CA GLU A 309 -6.78 6.82 19.73
C GLU A 309 -7.36 5.51 19.20
N ASP A 310 -8.54 5.57 18.60
CA ASP A 310 -9.14 4.41 17.96
C ASP A 310 -8.43 4.08 16.66
N PRO A 311 -8.12 2.80 16.37
CA PRO A 311 -7.62 2.41 15.07
C PRO A 311 -8.68 2.61 14.00
N GLY A 312 -8.24 2.85 12.76
CA GLY A 312 -9.07 2.88 11.58
C GLY A 312 -8.56 1.90 10.52
N LEU A 313 -9.16 1.98 9.33
CA LEU A 313 -8.77 1.14 8.21
C LEU A 313 -7.25 1.21 7.93
N PHE A 314 -6.69 2.41 7.91
CA PHE A 314 -5.28 2.60 7.57
C PHE A 314 -4.34 2.09 8.66
N SER A 315 -4.77 2.02 9.91
CA SER A 315 -4.04 1.31 10.97
C SER A 315 -3.93 -0.19 10.65
N ALA A 316 -5.03 -0.81 10.20
CA ALA A 316 -5.03 -2.21 9.78
C ALA A 316 -4.14 -2.44 8.55
N TYR A 317 -4.21 -1.58 7.53
CA TYR A 317 -3.32 -1.67 6.36
C TYR A 317 -1.85 -1.55 6.75
N GLY A 318 -1.49 -0.60 7.62
CA GLY A 318 -0.12 -0.45 8.10
C GLY A 318 0.38 -1.71 8.82
N TYR A 319 -0.46 -2.28 9.68
CA TYR A 319 -0.15 -3.53 10.39
C TYR A 319 0.05 -4.69 9.41
N VAL A 320 -0.86 -4.89 8.44
CA VAL A 320 -0.79 -5.97 7.44
C VAL A 320 0.46 -5.84 6.56
N ALA A 321 0.74 -4.66 6.01
CA ALA A 321 1.92 -4.43 5.17
C ALA A 321 3.22 -4.75 5.92
N MET A 322 3.30 -4.33 7.19
CA MET A 322 4.46 -4.59 8.03
C MET A 322 4.55 -6.07 8.42
N ASP A 323 3.43 -6.72 8.68
CA ASP A 323 3.40 -8.15 9.01
C ASP A 323 3.87 -9.01 7.82
N MET A 324 3.47 -8.69 6.59
CA MET A 324 3.97 -9.37 5.39
C MET A 324 5.50 -9.22 5.24
N PHE A 325 6.04 -8.03 5.51
CA PHE A 325 7.49 -7.83 5.55
C PHE A 325 8.14 -8.71 6.61
N MET A 326 7.61 -8.73 7.84
CA MET A 326 8.17 -9.51 8.96
C MET A 326 8.14 -11.01 8.70
N GLN A 327 7.03 -11.53 8.17
CA GLN A 327 6.90 -12.94 7.80
C GLN A 327 7.94 -13.32 6.74
N THR A 328 8.09 -12.49 5.70
CA THR A 328 9.08 -12.73 4.64
C THR A 328 10.49 -12.71 5.18
N ALA A 329 10.87 -11.70 5.97
CA ALA A 329 12.21 -11.57 6.54
C ALA A 329 12.54 -12.74 7.49
N LYS A 330 11.60 -13.19 8.31
CA LYS A 330 11.75 -14.40 9.15
C LYS A 330 11.97 -15.64 8.31
N LYS A 331 11.16 -15.84 7.27
CA LYS A 331 11.25 -17.01 6.39
C LYS A 331 12.54 -17.02 5.54
N THR A 332 13.06 -15.85 5.20
CA THR A 332 14.33 -15.70 4.47
C THR A 332 15.53 -16.26 5.26
N GLY A 333 15.45 -16.20 6.58
CA GLY A 333 16.51 -16.70 7.46
C GLY A 333 17.60 -15.66 7.78
N PRO A 334 18.67 -16.07 8.46
CA PRO A 334 19.72 -15.16 8.93
C PRO A 334 20.53 -14.50 7.80
N ASN A 335 20.60 -15.11 6.61
CA ASN A 335 21.26 -14.53 5.43
C ASN A 335 20.28 -13.61 4.67
N LEU A 336 19.90 -12.50 5.32
CA LEU A 336 18.93 -11.55 4.81
C LEU A 336 19.61 -10.58 3.81
N THR A 337 19.50 -10.90 2.53
CA THR A 337 19.88 -10.03 1.41
C THR A 337 18.64 -9.66 0.60
N THR A 338 18.71 -8.59 -0.21
CA THR A 338 17.63 -8.18 -1.12
C THR A 338 17.20 -9.35 -2.02
N ASP A 339 18.16 -10.09 -2.60
CA ASP A 339 17.85 -11.21 -3.50
C ASP A 339 17.19 -12.39 -2.79
N ASN A 340 17.67 -12.74 -1.60
CA ASN A 340 17.07 -13.82 -0.80
C ASN A 340 15.66 -13.43 -0.31
N PHE A 341 15.48 -12.17 0.08
CA PHE A 341 14.17 -11.66 0.49
C PHE A 341 13.16 -11.73 -0.67
N ILE A 342 13.54 -11.25 -1.87
CA ILE A 342 12.70 -11.30 -3.07
C ILE A 342 12.32 -12.75 -3.42
N LYS A 343 13.32 -13.65 -3.48
CA LYS A 343 13.07 -15.07 -3.74
C LYS A 343 12.10 -15.69 -2.73
N THR A 344 12.21 -15.32 -1.46
CA THR A 344 11.31 -15.78 -0.41
C THR A 344 9.91 -15.20 -0.59
N LEU A 345 9.80 -13.90 -0.86
CA LEU A 345 8.54 -13.21 -1.10
C LEU A 345 7.77 -13.83 -2.29
N GLU A 346 8.46 -14.07 -3.40
CA GLU A 346 7.89 -14.67 -4.61
C GLU A 346 7.43 -16.13 -4.42
N SER A 347 7.92 -16.81 -3.40
CA SER A 347 7.53 -18.20 -3.06
C SER A 347 6.64 -18.31 -1.82
N THR A 348 6.22 -17.17 -1.25
CA THR A 348 5.37 -17.15 -0.05
C THR A 348 3.94 -16.85 -0.41
N THR A 349 3.03 -17.64 0.17
CA THR A 349 1.61 -17.34 0.19
C THR A 349 1.26 -16.80 1.58
N PHE A 350 0.65 -15.63 1.62
CA PHE A 350 0.14 -15.02 2.85
C PHE A 350 -1.34 -15.36 2.98
N SER A 351 -1.68 -16.12 4.02
CA SER A 351 -3.05 -16.48 4.32
C SER A 351 -3.88 -15.26 4.71
N ARG A 352 -5.19 -15.40 4.67
CA ARG A 352 -6.11 -14.38 5.17
C ARG A 352 -5.79 -14.03 6.61
N ASP A 353 -5.78 -12.74 6.90
CA ASP A 353 -5.56 -12.20 8.24
C ASP A 353 -6.87 -11.93 8.99
N MET A 354 -6.74 -11.40 10.21
CA MET A 354 -7.90 -11.08 11.05
C MET A 354 -8.77 -9.95 10.51
N PHE A 355 -8.24 -9.11 9.62
CA PHE A 355 -8.98 -7.99 9.00
C PHE A 355 -9.68 -8.39 7.71
N GLY A 356 -9.71 -9.69 7.40
CA GLY A 356 -10.41 -10.23 6.24
C GLY A 356 -9.74 -9.93 4.90
N SER A 357 -8.43 -9.68 4.90
CA SER A 357 -7.64 -9.58 3.67
C SER A 357 -7.79 -10.84 2.82
N PRO A 358 -7.67 -10.72 1.48
CA PRO A 358 -7.56 -11.92 0.64
C PRO A 358 -6.23 -12.63 0.90
N GLU A 359 -6.10 -13.85 0.40
CA GLU A 359 -4.79 -14.47 0.28
C GLU A 359 -3.93 -13.65 -0.70
N TYR A 360 -2.68 -13.36 -0.32
CA TYR A 360 -1.71 -12.70 -1.19
C TYR A 360 -0.64 -13.68 -1.63
N LYS A 361 -0.34 -13.67 -2.94
CA LYS A 361 0.69 -14.50 -3.54
C LYS A 361 1.43 -13.72 -4.63
N PHE A 362 2.73 -13.71 -4.53
CA PHE A 362 3.64 -13.13 -5.53
C PHE A 362 4.36 -14.21 -6.31
N GLY A 363 5.02 -13.84 -7.40
CA GLY A 363 5.84 -14.73 -8.19
C GLY A 363 6.79 -13.96 -9.09
N PRO A 364 7.80 -14.62 -9.71
CA PRO A 364 8.84 -13.95 -10.49
C PRO A 364 8.35 -13.14 -11.69
N LYS A 365 7.12 -13.37 -12.12
CA LYS A 365 6.47 -12.65 -13.23
C LYS A 365 5.23 -11.86 -12.79
N GLN A 366 4.92 -11.87 -11.50
CA GLN A 366 3.72 -11.23 -10.95
C GLN A 366 4.02 -10.63 -9.58
N HIS A 367 4.19 -9.31 -9.54
CA HIS A 367 4.45 -8.56 -8.32
C HIS A 367 3.20 -7.87 -7.74
N LEU A 368 2.02 -8.27 -8.21
CA LEU A 368 0.73 -7.96 -7.59
C LEU A 368 0.26 -9.16 -6.77
N GLY A 369 0.06 -8.97 -5.48
CA GLY A 369 -0.30 -10.05 -4.56
C GLY A 369 -1.72 -10.58 -4.73
N ASN A 370 -2.68 -9.69 -5.04
CA ASN A 370 -4.07 -10.06 -5.30
C ASN A 370 -4.81 -8.92 -6.01
N GLU A 371 -5.71 -9.25 -6.95
CA GLU A 371 -6.51 -8.27 -7.70
C GLU A 371 -7.99 -8.22 -7.31
N LYS A 372 -8.41 -9.08 -6.36
CA LYS A 372 -9.82 -9.19 -5.95
C LYS A 372 -10.15 -8.14 -4.91
N SER A 373 -11.32 -7.55 -5.02
CA SER A 373 -11.87 -6.61 -4.06
C SER A 373 -13.36 -6.87 -3.82
N LYS A 374 -13.85 -6.44 -2.68
CA LYS A 374 -15.27 -6.40 -2.32
C LYS A 374 -15.81 -4.99 -2.52
N VAL A 375 -17.12 -4.87 -2.64
CA VAL A 375 -17.81 -3.58 -2.54
C VAL A 375 -18.38 -3.44 -1.13
N GLY A 376 -18.08 -2.33 -0.48
CA GLY A 376 -18.72 -1.89 0.74
C GLY A 376 -19.67 -0.73 0.50
N GLN A 377 -20.64 -0.56 1.38
CA GLN A 377 -21.53 0.60 1.41
C GLN A 377 -21.57 1.18 2.83
N ILE A 378 -21.60 2.48 2.96
CA ILE A 378 -21.90 3.12 4.25
C ILE A 378 -23.39 2.99 4.53
N GLN A 379 -23.73 2.31 5.62
CA GLN A 379 -25.09 2.11 6.11
C GLN A 379 -25.14 2.48 7.59
N ASN A 380 -25.98 3.46 7.93
CA ASN A 380 -26.12 3.96 9.32
C ASN A 380 -24.78 4.36 9.95
N GLY A 381 -23.92 5.05 9.18
CA GLY A 381 -22.62 5.53 9.64
C GLY A 381 -21.56 4.43 9.82
N ARG A 382 -21.70 3.28 9.15
CA ARG A 382 -20.76 2.16 9.22
C ARG A 382 -20.56 1.53 7.86
N TRP A 383 -19.33 1.13 7.53
CA TRP A 383 -19.07 0.33 6.36
C TRP A 383 -19.59 -1.10 6.52
N VAL A 384 -20.38 -1.55 5.55
CA VAL A 384 -20.92 -2.91 5.46
C VAL A 384 -20.54 -3.47 4.10
N ALA A 385 -19.96 -4.66 4.05
CA ALA A 385 -19.68 -5.34 2.79
C ALA A 385 -21.02 -5.76 2.14
N VAL A 386 -21.23 -5.40 0.87
CA VAL A 386 -22.44 -5.71 0.11
C VAL A 386 -22.21 -6.72 -1.01
N THR A 387 -20.95 -7.14 -1.19
CA THR A 387 -20.57 -8.26 -2.08
C THR A 387 -19.53 -9.13 -1.41
N ASP A 388 -19.37 -10.36 -1.93
CA ASP A 388 -18.13 -11.10 -1.81
C ASP A 388 -17.06 -10.53 -2.74
N TYR A 389 -15.89 -11.18 -2.81
CA TYR A 389 -14.85 -10.78 -3.75
C TYR A 389 -15.37 -10.84 -5.18
N LEU A 390 -15.36 -9.69 -5.87
CA LEU A 390 -15.68 -9.66 -7.28
C LEU A 390 -14.58 -10.43 -8.03
N THR A 391 -14.99 -11.49 -8.72
CA THR A 391 -14.14 -12.25 -9.64
C THR A 391 -14.22 -11.62 -11.04
N GLN A 392 -13.29 -12.01 -11.91
CA GLN A 392 -13.28 -11.55 -13.31
C GLN A 392 -14.55 -11.92 -14.04
#